data_b31c3911cba41fd07afd8eba43e231ad
#
_entry.id   b31c3911cba41fd07afd8eba43e231ad
#
_cell.length_a   1.000
_cell.length_b   1.000
_cell.length_c   1.000
_cell.angle_alpha   90.00
_cell.angle_beta   90.00
_cell.angle_gamma   90.00
#
_symmetry.space_group_name_H-M   'P 1'
#
loop_
_entity.id
_entity.type
_entity.pdbx_description
1 polymer ?
#
loop_
_entity_poly.entity_id
_entity_poly.type
_entity_poly.pdbx_seq_one_letter_code
_entity_poly.pdbx_strand_id
1 'polypeptide(L)'
;MPEPRPATILHISDCHLDDQEDSLCRHAFTSAIDLSIDLDVDLLLITGDLFDHSRVGDPLLEWTAQRLDHADRPVVLMVGNHDSLNATSVHHRFSAEARCKYVIFLGDPDGTRVDVPGTDIVVWGKAMVEHEPAYRPLAGAPERVSGRWNVIAAHGLLMDGRVDPGRSSPILSEELDGIDADYVALGHIHVFQLIRWEPLTAYAGATAWSTKGHPGAVVVDFQAGRPPTLRHWGVEDKPRTQRAHSR
;
A
#
# COMPACT_ATOMS: atom_id res chain seq x y z
N MET A 1 -14.38 17.46 18.53
CA MET A 1 -14.73 17.17 17.14
C MET A 1 -15.45 15.84 17.11
N PRO A 2 -16.32 15.55 16.12
CA PRO A 2 -16.91 14.23 16.04
C PRO A 2 -15.82 13.18 15.88
N GLU A 3 -16.08 11.98 16.40
CA GLU A 3 -15.20 10.83 16.19
C GLU A 3 -15.28 10.38 14.73
N PRO A 4 -14.17 9.90 14.14
CA PRO A 4 -14.19 9.39 12.77
C PRO A 4 -15.04 8.12 12.68
N ARG A 5 -15.70 7.93 11.53
CA ARG A 5 -16.47 6.72 11.24
C ARG A 5 -15.57 5.49 11.21
N PRO A 6 -16.08 4.31 11.60
CA PRO A 6 -15.33 3.07 11.39
C PRO A 6 -14.88 2.93 9.93
N ALA A 7 -13.71 2.37 9.73
CA ALA A 7 -13.17 2.16 8.39
C ALA A 7 -12.29 0.91 8.33
N THR A 8 -12.23 0.29 7.15
CA THR A 8 -11.39 -0.88 6.86
C THR A 8 -10.49 -0.59 5.67
N ILE A 9 -9.20 -0.88 5.81
CA ILE A 9 -8.20 -0.76 4.73
C ILE A 9 -7.72 -2.16 4.36
N LEU A 10 -7.62 -2.45 3.06
CA LEU A 10 -6.78 -3.52 2.55
C LEU A 10 -5.45 -2.91 2.10
N HIS A 11 -4.37 -3.29 2.75
CA HIS A 11 -3.00 -2.87 2.43
C HIS A 11 -2.28 -4.01 1.72
N ILE A 12 -1.82 -3.74 0.50
CA ILE A 12 -0.96 -4.61 -0.30
C ILE A 12 0.29 -3.86 -0.74
N SER A 13 1.32 -4.58 -1.11
CA SER A 13 2.59 -4.04 -1.59
C SER A 13 3.31 -5.04 -2.48
N ASP A 14 4.36 -4.59 -3.16
CA ASP A 14 5.31 -5.47 -3.84
C ASP A 14 4.57 -6.47 -4.77
N CYS A 15 3.69 -5.94 -5.62
CA CYS A 15 2.88 -6.72 -6.55
C CYS A 15 3.72 -7.25 -7.72
N HIS A 16 4.77 -6.52 -8.12
CA HIS A 16 5.70 -6.89 -9.19
C HIS A 16 5.02 -7.41 -10.46
N LEU A 17 4.03 -6.65 -10.94
CA LEU A 17 3.32 -6.99 -12.17
C LEU A 17 4.27 -6.99 -13.37
N ASP A 18 4.25 -8.07 -14.13
CA ASP A 18 5.09 -8.33 -15.29
C ASP A 18 4.26 -8.61 -16.56
N ASP A 19 4.95 -8.71 -17.72
CA ASP A 19 4.30 -8.92 -19.01
C ASP A 19 3.80 -10.36 -19.22
N GLN A 20 4.07 -11.30 -18.32
CA GLN A 20 3.57 -12.67 -18.43
C GLN A 20 2.07 -12.72 -18.07
N GLU A 21 1.23 -13.05 -19.02
CA GLU A 21 -0.24 -13.01 -18.84
C GLU A 21 -0.74 -13.94 -17.73
N ASP A 22 -0.13 -15.11 -17.57
CA ASP A 22 -0.47 -16.12 -16.56
C ASP A 22 0.52 -16.12 -15.38
N SER A 23 1.17 -14.98 -15.09
CA SER A 23 2.11 -14.91 -13.96
C SER A 23 1.39 -15.02 -12.60
N LEU A 24 2.11 -15.59 -11.63
CA LEU A 24 1.63 -15.63 -10.25
C LEU A 24 1.33 -14.23 -9.71
N CYS A 25 2.11 -13.21 -10.13
CA CYS A 25 1.91 -11.83 -9.74
C CYS A 25 0.55 -11.29 -10.20
N ARG A 26 0.16 -11.53 -11.46
CA ARG A 26 -1.15 -11.13 -11.97
C ARG A 26 -2.30 -11.87 -11.29
N HIS A 27 -2.16 -13.18 -11.05
CA HIS A 27 -3.17 -13.97 -10.32
C HIS A 27 -3.34 -13.45 -8.89
N ALA A 28 -2.24 -13.24 -8.18
CA ALA A 28 -2.26 -12.76 -6.80
C ALA A 28 -2.84 -11.33 -6.71
N PHE A 29 -2.47 -10.45 -7.64
CA PHE A 29 -3.04 -9.11 -7.72
C PHE A 29 -4.55 -9.15 -7.97
N THR A 30 -5.02 -9.98 -8.91
CA THR A 30 -6.45 -10.19 -9.14
C THR A 30 -7.15 -10.67 -7.87
N SER A 31 -6.58 -11.66 -7.17
CA SER A 31 -7.13 -12.16 -5.92
C SER A 31 -7.17 -11.10 -4.81
N ALA A 32 -6.18 -10.21 -4.76
CA ALA A 32 -6.18 -9.09 -3.81
C ALA A 32 -7.27 -8.05 -4.13
N ILE A 33 -7.50 -7.76 -5.41
CA ILE A 33 -8.61 -6.91 -5.85
C ILE A 33 -9.96 -7.56 -5.45
N ASP A 34 -10.16 -8.84 -5.76
CA ASP A 34 -11.37 -9.58 -5.40
C ASP A 34 -11.57 -9.59 -3.88
N LEU A 35 -10.51 -9.79 -3.11
CA LEU A 35 -10.54 -9.72 -1.65
C LEU A 35 -11.00 -8.35 -1.15
N SER A 36 -10.55 -7.26 -1.78
CA SER A 36 -10.98 -5.91 -1.42
C SER A 36 -12.50 -5.73 -1.59
N ILE A 37 -13.08 -6.37 -2.61
CA ILE A 37 -14.51 -6.36 -2.88
C ILE A 37 -15.25 -7.25 -1.87
N ASP A 38 -14.77 -8.48 -1.66
CA ASP A 38 -15.39 -9.46 -0.77
C ASP A 38 -15.45 -9.00 0.69
N LEU A 39 -14.44 -8.24 1.13
CA LEU A 39 -14.38 -7.65 2.48
C LEU A 39 -15.06 -6.28 2.58
N ASP A 40 -15.53 -5.73 1.47
CA ASP A 40 -16.15 -4.41 1.39
C ASP A 40 -15.30 -3.31 2.08
N VAL A 41 -13.99 -3.28 1.76
CA VAL A 41 -13.07 -2.32 2.39
C VAL A 41 -13.34 -0.89 1.91
N ASP A 42 -13.06 0.09 2.75
CA ASP A 42 -13.21 1.52 2.41
C ASP A 42 -12.05 2.05 1.54
N LEU A 43 -10.90 1.39 1.60
CA LEU A 43 -9.69 1.78 0.88
C LEU A 43 -8.85 0.56 0.51
N LEU A 44 -8.41 0.49 -0.76
CA LEU A 44 -7.28 -0.33 -1.17
C LEU A 44 -6.02 0.55 -1.17
N LEU A 45 -5.03 0.21 -0.36
CA LEU A 45 -3.76 0.92 -0.25
C LEU A 45 -2.63 0.08 -0.84
N ILE A 46 -1.90 0.64 -1.82
CA ILE A 46 -0.78 -0.03 -2.52
C ILE A 46 0.50 0.75 -2.22
N THR A 47 1.39 0.17 -1.42
CA THR A 47 2.60 0.85 -0.92
C THR A 47 3.85 0.54 -1.74
N GLY A 48 3.75 0.73 -3.06
CA GLY A 48 4.87 0.67 -3.99
C GLY A 48 5.11 -0.70 -4.64
N ASP A 49 6.01 -0.71 -5.61
CA ASP A 49 6.37 -1.86 -6.44
C ASP A 49 5.13 -2.55 -7.06
N LEU A 50 4.24 -1.72 -7.64
CA LEU A 50 3.12 -2.22 -8.42
C LEU A 50 3.62 -2.96 -9.66
N PHE A 51 4.59 -2.38 -10.36
CA PHE A 51 5.23 -2.96 -11.54
C PHE A 51 6.64 -3.46 -11.23
N ASP A 52 7.04 -4.58 -11.86
CA ASP A 52 8.36 -5.18 -11.63
C ASP A 52 9.51 -4.33 -12.20
N HIS A 53 9.24 -3.54 -13.23
CA HIS A 53 10.22 -2.62 -13.82
C HIS A 53 9.57 -1.58 -14.75
N SER A 54 10.30 -0.52 -15.09
CA SER A 54 9.80 0.58 -15.93
C SER A 54 9.52 0.22 -17.40
N ARG A 55 9.97 -0.95 -17.88
CA ARG A 55 9.86 -1.36 -19.30
C ARG A 55 8.67 -2.27 -19.60
N VAL A 56 7.77 -2.48 -18.67
CA VAL A 56 6.55 -3.25 -18.91
C VAL A 56 5.74 -2.70 -20.08
N GLY A 57 5.06 -3.57 -20.82
CA GLY A 57 4.32 -3.23 -22.03
C GLY A 57 2.98 -2.53 -21.78
N ASP A 58 2.48 -1.77 -22.74
CA ASP A 58 1.19 -1.08 -22.65
C ASP A 58 0.00 -2.01 -22.42
N PRO A 59 -0.03 -3.28 -22.94
CA PRO A 59 -1.10 -4.21 -22.60
C PRO A 59 -1.21 -4.52 -21.11
N LEU A 60 -0.07 -4.58 -20.37
CA LEU A 60 -0.09 -4.74 -18.93
C LEU A 60 -0.66 -3.51 -18.24
N LEU A 61 -0.27 -2.31 -18.70
CA LEU A 61 -0.78 -1.05 -18.12
C LEU A 61 -2.30 -0.95 -18.25
N GLU A 62 -2.82 -1.30 -19.42
CA GLU A 62 -4.27 -1.32 -19.67
C GLU A 62 -4.98 -2.36 -18.80
N TRP A 63 -4.44 -3.57 -18.71
CA TRP A 63 -4.98 -4.63 -17.86
C TRP A 63 -4.97 -4.20 -16.38
N THR A 64 -3.88 -3.57 -15.92
CA THR A 64 -3.76 -3.08 -14.53
C THR A 64 -4.81 -2.02 -14.23
N ALA A 65 -5.01 -1.06 -15.14
CA ALA A 65 -6.04 -0.04 -14.97
C ALA A 65 -7.44 -0.65 -14.84
N GLN A 66 -7.78 -1.61 -15.70
CA GLN A 66 -9.05 -2.34 -15.64
C GLN A 66 -9.22 -3.10 -14.32
N ARG A 67 -8.15 -3.70 -13.77
CA ARG A 67 -8.22 -4.39 -12.48
C ARG A 67 -8.43 -3.42 -11.32
N LEU A 68 -7.73 -2.27 -11.34
CA LEU A 68 -7.90 -1.23 -10.31
C LEU A 68 -9.30 -0.64 -10.33
N ASP A 69 -9.87 -0.40 -11.52
CA ASP A 69 -11.24 0.10 -11.64
C ASP A 69 -12.29 -0.95 -11.24
N HIS A 70 -11.98 -2.25 -11.44
CA HIS A 70 -12.86 -3.33 -11.00
C HIS A 70 -13.02 -3.37 -9.47
N ALA A 71 -12.07 -2.86 -8.70
CA ALA A 71 -12.21 -2.72 -7.24
C ALA A 71 -13.44 -1.90 -6.83
N ASP A 72 -13.89 -0.94 -7.67
CA ASP A 72 -15.05 -0.06 -7.49
C ASP A 72 -15.02 0.69 -6.13
N ARG A 73 -13.83 1.08 -5.71
CA ARG A 73 -13.57 1.80 -4.45
C ARG A 73 -12.31 2.64 -4.54
N PRO A 74 -12.09 3.60 -3.60
CA PRO A 74 -10.85 4.36 -3.55
C PRO A 74 -9.62 3.46 -3.51
N VAL A 75 -8.64 3.77 -4.35
CA VAL A 75 -7.32 3.14 -4.36
C VAL A 75 -6.28 4.24 -4.16
N VAL A 76 -5.47 4.14 -3.12
CA VAL A 76 -4.30 5.00 -2.97
C VAL A 76 -3.07 4.21 -3.38
N LEU A 77 -2.34 4.74 -4.36
CA LEU A 77 -1.17 4.13 -4.97
C LEU A 77 0.06 5.01 -4.78
N MET A 78 1.17 4.45 -4.34
CA MET A 78 2.49 5.08 -4.37
C MET A 78 3.50 4.23 -5.14
N VAL A 79 4.66 4.81 -5.44
CA VAL A 79 5.78 4.12 -6.09
C VAL A 79 6.67 3.43 -5.06
N GLY A 80 7.37 2.36 -5.52
CA GLY A 80 8.46 1.74 -4.79
C GLY A 80 9.80 1.91 -5.53
N ASN A 81 10.73 0.98 -5.32
CA ASN A 81 12.05 1.07 -5.96
C ASN A 81 12.09 0.46 -7.37
N HIS A 82 11.25 -0.53 -7.68
CA HIS A 82 11.16 -1.13 -9.00
C HIS A 82 10.46 -0.23 -10.02
N ASP A 83 9.52 0.57 -9.54
CA ASP A 83 8.71 1.48 -10.35
C ASP A 83 8.84 2.95 -9.93
N SER A 84 10.02 3.31 -9.38
CA SER A 84 10.34 4.67 -8.89
C SER A 84 10.08 5.76 -9.92
N LEU A 85 9.78 6.98 -9.46
CA LEU A 85 9.32 8.10 -10.29
C LEU A 85 10.47 8.85 -10.97
N ASN A 86 11.51 8.12 -11.41
CA ASN A 86 12.62 8.69 -12.17
C ASN A 86 12.21 9.09 -13.60
N ALA A 87 13.12 9.68 -14.36
CA ALA A 87 12.82 10.18 -15.71
C ALA A 87 12.29 9.12 -16.70
N THR A 88 12.51 7.82 -16.43
CA THR A 88 12.08 6.71 -17.28
C THR A 88 10.94 5.88 -16.64
N SER A 89 10.33 6.40 -15.59
CA SER A 89 9.32 5.70 -14.82
C SER A 89 8.16 5.18 -15.68
N VAL A 90 7.72 3.97 -15.39
CA VAL A 90 6.48 3.40 -15.94
C VAL A 90 5.27 4.28 -15.63
N HIS A 91 5.27 4.97 -14.49
CA HIS A 91 4.13 5.80 -14.06
C HIS A 91 3.90 7.01 -14.96
N HIS A 92 4.91 7.48 -15.72
CA HIS A 92 4.70 8.52 -16.75
C HIS A 92 3.83 8.01 -17.91
N ARG A 93 3.93 6.71 -18.25
CA ARG A 93 3.09 6.06 -19.27
C ARG A 93 1.78 5.55 -18.69
N PHE A 94 1.83 5.01 -17.48
CA PHE A 94 0.66 4.47 -16.81
C PHE A 94 -0.36 5.57 -16.50
N SER A 95 0.10 6.74 -16.03
CA SER A 95 -0.77 7.90 -15.73
C SER A 95 -2.03 7.50 -14.97
N ALA A 96 -1.86 6.87 -13.81
CA ALA A 96 -2.91 6.15 -13.08
C ALA A 96 -4.22 6.96 -12.92
N GLU A 97 -4.12 8.23 -12.49
CA GLU A 97 -5.28 9.11 -12.29
C GLU A 97 -6.00 9.50 -13.59
N ALA A 98 -5.30 9.43 -14.73
CA ALA A 98 -5.92 9.70 -16.04
C ALA A 98 -6.60 8.45 -16.63
N ARG A 99 -6.13 7.24 -16.26
CA ARG A 99 -6.65 5.98 -16.78
C ARG A 99 -7.68 5.33 -15.88
N CYS A 100 -7.58 5.55 -14.56
CA CYS A 100 -8.39 4.87 -13.56
C CYS A 100 -9.34 5.86 -12.89
N LYS A 101 -10.54 5.41 -12.65
CA LYS A 101 -11.61 6.23 -12.05
C LYS A 101 -11.41 6.46 -10.56
N TYR A 102 -10.81 5.49 -9.87
CA TYR A 102 -10.79 5.46 -8.40
C TYR A 102 -9.39 5.60 -7.80
N VAL A 103 -8.36 5.75 -8.63
CA VAL A 103 -6.97 5.84 -8.16
C VAL A 103 -6.61 7.26 -7.79
N ILE A 104 -5.97 7.40 -6.63
CA ILE A 104 -5.29 8.61 -6.14
C ILE A 104 -3.81 8.27 -6.07
N PHE A 105 -2.99 8.99 -6.81
CA PHE A 105 -1.56 8.69 -6.91
C PHE A 105 -0.72 9.63 -6.04
N LEU A 106 0.06 9.05 -5.12
CA LEU A 106 0.99 9.80 -4.26
C LEU A 106 2.32 10.00 -5.00
N GLY A 107 2.33 10.91 -5.96
CA GLY A 107 3.45 11.15 -6.88
C GLY A 107 4.35 12.32 -6.52
N ASP A 108 4.18 12.99 -5.38
CA ASP A 108 5.00 14.13 -4.98
C ASP A 108 6.25 13.68 -4.20
N PRO A 109 7.48 14.02 -4.66
CA PRO A 109 8.71 13.69 -3.95
C PRO A 109 8.90 14.43 -2.62
N ASP A 110 8.18 15.51 -2.39
CA ASP A 110 8.15 16.22 -1.11
C ASP A 110 7.10 15.64 -0.14
N GLY A 111 6.22 14.78 -0.64
CA GLY A 111 5.15 14.12 0.09
C GLY A 111 3.79 14.83 -0.07
N THR A 112 2.78 14.04 -0.23
CA THR A 112 1.39 14.49 -0.39
C THR A 112 0.48 13.84 0.62
N ARG A 113 -0.44 14.64 1.20
CA ARG A 113 -1.55 14.14 2.00
C ARG A 113 -2.84 14.25 1.19
N VAL A 114 -3.57 13.17 1.14
CA VAL A 114 -4.84 13.07 0.40
C VAL A 114 -5.98 12.64 1.32
N ASP A 115 -7.17 13.20 1.09
CA ASP A 115 -8.41 12.74 1.69
C ASP A 115 -8.98 11.60 0.84
N VAL A 116 -9.29 10.48 1.46
CA VAL A 116 -9.90 9.33 0.77
C VAL A 116 -11.41 9.59 0.61
N PRO A 117 -11.92 9.69 -0.62
CA PRO A 117 -13.32 10.04 -0.88
C PRO A 117 -14.30 9.09 -0.19
N GLY A 118 -15.37 9.66 0.39
CA GLY A 118 -16.42 8.88 1.06
C GLY A 118 -16.08 8.35 2.45
N THR A 119 -14.85 8.57 2.93
CA THR A 119 -14.34 8.07 4.22
C THR A 119 -13.85 9.19 5.14
N ASP A 120 -13.44 8.84 6.35
CA ASP A 120 -12.72 9.73 7.26
C ASP A 120 -11.22 9.40 7.31
N ILE A 121 -10.69 8.72 6.28
CA ILE A 121 -9.27 8.37 6.16
C ILE A 121 -8.53 9.51 5.46
N VAL A 122 -7.36 9.85 5.97
CA VAL A 122 -6.35 10.64 5.28
C VAL A 122 -5.09 9.81 5.13
N VAL A 123 -4.49 9.83 3.94
CA VAL A 123 -3.25 9.09 3.66
C VAL A 123 -2.18 10.11 3.29
N TRP A 124 -1.01 9.98 3.86
CA TRP A 124 0.19 10.68 3.42
C TRP A 124 1.22 9.69 2.92
N GLY A 125 1.92 10.06 1.88
CA GLY A 125 3.07 9.31 1.36
C GLY A 125 3.96 10.18 0.50
N LYS A 126 5.18 9.72 0.29
CA LYS A 126 6.23 10.44 -0.43
C LYS A 126 6.74 9.59 -1.59
N ALA A 127 6.72 10.16 -2.81
CA ALA A 127 7.19 9.43 -3.98
C ALA A 127 8.71 9.24 -3.96
N MET A 128 9.16 8.04 -4.27
CA MET A 128 10.57 7.72 -4.50
C MET A 128 10.94 8.09 -5.93
N VAL A 129 11.84 9.07 -6.11
CA VAL A 129 12.39 9.41 -7.43
C VAL A 129 13.58 8.52 -7.75
N GLU A 130 14.51 8.38 -6.80
CA GLU A 130 15.67 7.51 -6.92
C GLU A 130 15.79 6.59 -5.70
N HIS A 131 16.15 5.33 -5.95
CA HIS A 131 16.41 4.38 -4.89
C HIS A 131 17.84 4.55 -4.36
N GLU A 132 18.01 5.46 -3.42
CA GLU A 132 19.32 5.84 -2.89
C GLU A 132 19.31 6.01 -1.36
N PRO A 133 20.47 5.99 -0.70
CA PRO A 133 20.55 6.13 0.77
C PRO A 133 20.08 7.49 1.29
N ALA A 134 20.10 8.53 0.44
CA ALA A 134 19.63 9.87 0.80
C ALA A 134 18.09 9.97 0.82
N TYR A 135 17.37 9.11 0.11
CA TYR A 135 15.92 9.09 0.14
C TYR A 135 15.43 8.56 1.50
N ARG A 136 14.66 9.37 2.19
CA ARG A 136 14.10 9.07 3.52
C ARG A 136 12.57 9.01 3.40
N PRO A 137 11.99 7.78 3.39
CA PRO A 137 10.56 7.59 3.12
C PRO A 137 9.62 8.30 4.08
N LEU A 138 10.01 8.47 5.35
CA LEU A 138 9.18 9.13 6.38
C LEU A 138 9.49 10.60 6.58
N ALA A 139 10.55 11.13 5.93
CA ALA A 139 10.92 12.53 6.11
C ALA A 139 9.84 13.48 5.56
N GLY A 140 9.37 14.38 6.41
CA GLY A 140 8.30 15.32 6.08
C GLY A 140 6.90 14.80 6.38
N ALA A 141 6.75 13.65 7.02
CA ALA A 141 5.46 13.17 7.48
C ALA A 141 4.77 14.23 8.35
N PRO A 142 3.53 14.61 8.04
CA PRO A 142 2.84 15.72 8.71
C PRO A 142 2.27 15.29 10.07
N GLU A 143 1.94 16.29 10.89
CA GLU A 143 1.11 16.07 12.08
C GLU A 143 -0.26 15.51 11.68
N ARG A 144 -0.88 14.78 12.61
CA ARG A 144 -2.19 14.17 12.37
C ARG A 144 -3.29 15.20 12.16
N VAL A 145 -4.26 14.84 11.36
CA VAL A 145 -5.52 15.55 11.21
C VAL A 145 -6.50 15.04 12.27
N SER A 146 -6.92 15.94 13.15
CA SER A 146 -7.85 15.57 14.21
C SER A 146 -9.22 15.18 13.65
N GLY A 147 -9.86 14.16 14.25
CA GLY A 147 -11.15 13.64 13.79
C GLY A 147 -11.06 12.81 12.49
N ARG A 148 -9.87 12.36 12.12
CA ARG A 148 -9.63 11.51 10.94
C ARG A 148 -8.74 10.32 11.31
N TRP A 149 -8.84 9.26 10.53
CA TRP A 149 -7.89 8.15 10.56
C TRP A 149 -6.65 8.53 9.75
N ASN A 150 -5.51 8.64 10.43
CA ASN A 150 -4.27 9.10 9.82
C ASN A 150 -3.39 7.92 9.45
N VAL A 151 -3.14 7.77 8.16
CA VAL A 151 -2.33 6.69 7.59
C VAL A 151 -1.10 7.28 6.93
N ILE A 152 0.07 6.74 7.25
CA ILE A 152 1.33 7.05 6.59
C ILE A 152 1.71 5.86 5.71
N ALA A 153 1.92 6.09 4.42
CA ALA A 153 2.37 5.10 3.46
C ALA A 153 3.85 5.34 3.13
N ALA A 154 4.67 4.31 3.21
CA ALA A 154 6.09 4.42 2.92
C ALA A 154 6.64 3.14 2.27
N HIS A 155 7.65 3.29 1.40
CA HIS A 155 8.33 2.17 0.77
C HIS A 155 9.83 2.26 1.09
N GLY A 156 10.36 1.32 1.85
CA GLY A 156 11.76 1.34 2.27
C GLY A 156 12.13 0.30 3.31
N LEU A 157 13.40 0.26 3.65
CA LEU A 157 14.00 -0.73 4.55
C LEU A 157 14.05 -0.19 5.99
N LEU A 158 13.32 -0.83 6.89
CA LEU A 158 13.46 -0.55 8.32
C LEU A 158 14.85 -1.00 8.83
N MET A 159 15.48 -0.11 9.56
CA MET A 159 16.82 -0.32 10.12
C MET A 159 16.85 0.10 11.58
N ASP A 160 17.51 -0.73 12.40
CA ASP A 160 17.81 -0.39 13.78
C ASP A 160 19.17 0.34 13.84
N GLY A 161 19.19 1.52 14.44
CA GLY A 161 20.40 2.29 14.68
C GLY A 161 20.86 3.12 13.48
N ARG A 162 22.05 2.87 12.93
CA ARG A 162 22.67 3.74 11.92
C ARG A 162 22.28 3.34 10.50
N VAL A 163 22.12 4.37 9.64
CA VAL A 163 21.99 4.14 8.20
C VAL A 163 23.24 3.44 7.68
N ASP A 164 23.09 2.27 7.11
CA ASP A 164 24.12 1.58 6.36
C ASP A 164 24.27 2.29 4.99
N PRO A 165 25.43 2.85 4.64
CA PRO A 165 25.63 3.50 3.34
C PRO A 165 25.40 2.59 2.13
N GLY A 166 25.41 1.28 2.32
CA GLY A 166 25.12 0.30 1.28
C GLY A 166 23.63 -0.03 1.14
N ARG A 167 22.77 0.62 1.93
CA ARG A 167 21.32 0.39 1.91
C ARG A 167 20.59 1.64 1.46
N SER A 168 19.64 1.46 0.55
CA SER A 168 18.83 2.55 -0.01
C SER A 168 17.48 2.65 0.69
N SER A 169 16.90 3.84 0.64
CA SER A 169 15.56 4.13 1.19
C SER A 169 15.38 3.69 2.65
N PRO A 170 16.33 4.07 3.55
CA PRO A 170 16.27 3.62 4.94
C PRO A 170 15.15 4.32 5.71
N ILE A 171 14.48 3.54 6.53
CA ILE A 171 13.55 3.98 7.58
C ILE A 171 14.23 3.65 8.91
N LEU A 172 14.53 4.62 9.74
CA LEU A 172 15.10 4.35 11.06
C LEU A 172 13.99 4.08 12.08
N SER A 173 14.20 3.14 12.98
CA SER A 173 13.24 2.83 14.04
C SER A 173 12.84 4.07 14.85
N GLU A 174 13.80 4.97 15.10
CA GLU A 174 13.55 6.21 15.84
C GLU A 174 12.63 7.19 15.06
N GLU A 175 12.59 7.12 13.74
CA GLU A 175 11.67 7.96 12.95
C GLU A 175 10.22 7.59 13.22
N LEU A 176 9.95 6.30 13.48
CA LEU A 176 8.60 5.84 13.82
C LEU A 176 8.13 6.37 15.19
N ASP A 177 9.04 6.72 16.10
CA ASP A 177 8.70 7.28 17.42
C ASP A 177 8.12 8.69 17.29
N GLY A 178 8.48 9.41 16.22
CA GLY A 178 7.98 10.74 15.92
C GLY A 178 6.71 10.78 15.06
N ILE A 179 6.22 9.62 14.60
CA ILE A 179 5.03 9.54 13.74
C ILE A 179 3.76 9.54 14.58
N ASP A 180 2.93 10.55 14.39
CA ASP A 180 1.58 10.61 14.98
C ASP A 180 0.54 10.15 13.94
N ALA A 181 0.38 8.84 13.83
CA ALA A 181 -0.56 8.19 12.91
C ALA A 181 -1.28 7.02 13.59
N ASP A 182 -2.42 6.63 13.04
CA ASP A 182 -3.15 5.44 13.45
C ASP A 182 -2.55 4.17 12.81
N TYR A 183 -2.00 4.32 11.59
CA TYR A 183 -1.34 3.23 10.88
C TYR A 183 -0.19 3.72 10.01
N VAL A 184 0.94 2.99 10.05
CA VAL A 184 2.08 3.15 9.12
C VAL A 184 2.16 1.91 8.24
N ALA A 185 1.82 2.09 6.97
CA ALA A 185 1.79 1.04 5.95
C ALA A 185 3.13 1.00 5.21
N LEU A 186 3.86 -0.10 5.33
CA LEU A 186 5.20 -0.25 4.76
C LEU A 186 5.22 -1.25 3.59
N GLY A 187 5.94 -0.90 2.51
CA GLY A 187 6.35 -1.78 1.42
C GLY A 187 7.86 -1.96 1.35
N HIS A 188 8.34 -2.80 0.42
CA HIS A 188 9.73 -3.17 0.17
C HIS A 188 10.16 -4.53 0.75
N ILE A 189 9.59 -4.96 1.84
CA ILE A 189 9.90 -6.27 2.42
C ILE A 189 8.82 -7.27 2.02
N HIS A 190 9.21 -8.29 1.26
CA HIS A 190 8.31 -9.27 0.65
C HIS A 190 7.70 -10.27 1.66
N VAL A 191 7.97 -10.09 2.95
CA VAL A 191 7.44 -10.95 4.02
C VAL A 191 6.60 -10.08 4.95
N PHE A 192 5.38 -10.53 5.27
CA PHE A 192 4.58 -9.86 6.28
C PHE A 192 5.35 -9.74 7.60
N GLN A 193 5.37 -8.53 8.16
CA GLN A 193 5.97 -8.26 9.46
C GLN A 193 5.15 -7.21 10.21
N LEU A 194 4.62 -7.56 11.36
CA LEU A 194 4.14 -6.59 12.33
C LEU A 194 5.35 -6.00 13.07
N ILE A 195 5.58 -4.71 12.89
CA ILE A 195 6.76 -4.01 13.45
C ILE A 195 6.47 -3.52 14.87
N ARG A 196 5.35 -2.80 15.04
CA ARG A 196 4.92 -2.28 16.34
C ARG A 196 3.41 -2.03 16.39
N TRP A 197 2.91 -1.85 17.59
CA TRP A 197 1.48 -1.56 17.81
C TRP A 197 1.17 -0.07 17.95
N GLU A 198 2.15 0.78 18.29
CA GLU A 198 1.98 2.23 18.50
C GLU A 198 3.16 3.02 17.91
N PRO A 199 2.94 3.76 16.82
CA PRO A 199 1.79 3.63 15.91
C PRO A 199 1.75 2.22 15.31
N LEU A 200 0.54 1.71 15.03
CA LEU A 200 0.42 0.40 14.36
C LEU A 200 1.23 0.44 13.05
N THR A 201 2.23 -0.42 12.93
CA THR A 201 3.16 -0.39 11.80
C THR A 201 3.41 -1.80 11.27
N ALA A 202 3.23 -2.01 9.96
CA ALA A 202 3.46 -3.32 9.36
C ALA A 202 3.93 -3.22 7.90
N TYR A 203 4.78 -4.17 7.50
CA TYR A 203 4.98 -4.55 6.10
C TYR A 203 3.86 -5.50 5.68
N ALA A 204 3.24 -5.23 4.53
CA ALA A 204 2.22 -6.14 3.99
C ALA A 204 2.82 -7.46 3.47
N GLY A 205 4.05 -7.40 2.99
CA GLY A 205 4.64 -8.47 2.20
C GLY A 205 4.22 -8.39 0.73
N ALA A 206 4.83 -9.22 -0.11
CA ALA A 206 4.45 -9.32 -1.51
C ALA A 206 3.10 -10.03 -1.67
N THR A 207 2.31 -9.60 -2.65
CA THR A 207 1.02 -10.25 -2.96
C THR A 207 1.19 -11.64 -3.56
N ALA A 208 2.26 -11.86 -4.36
CA ALA A 208 2.58 -13.15 -4.93
C ALA A 208 3.50 -13.96 -4.02
N TRP A 209 3.46 -15.28 -4.18
CA TRP A 209 4.31 -16.19 -3.42
C TRP A 209 5.78 -15.90 -3.70
N SER A 210 6.54 -15.60 -2.66
CA SER A 210 7.99 -15.51 -2.70
C SER A 210 8.59 -16.68 -1.93
N THR A 211 9.80 -17.12 -2.31
CA THR A 211 10.52 -18.19 -1.64
C THR A 211 10.81 -17.94 -0.16
N LYS A 212 10.44 -16.78 0.37
CA LYS A 212 10.77 -16.31 1.73
C LYS A 212 9.57 -15.99 2.61
N GLY A 213 8.32 -16.15 2.13
CA GLY A 213 7.17 -15.78 2.96
C GLY A 213 5.83 -16.27 2.42
N HIS A 214 4.79 -16.06 3.22
CA HIS A 214 3.42 -16.28 2.77
C HIS A 214 2.96 -15.06 2.00
N PRO A 215 2.44 -15.22 0.77
CA PRO A 215 1.85 -14.13 0.02
C PRO A 215 0.63 -13.62 0.77
N GLY A 216 0.37 -12.33 0.69
CA GLY A 216 -0.80 -11.86 1.36
C GLY A 216 -1.06 -10.37 1.26
N ALA A 217 -2.00 -9.99 2.07
CA ALA A 217 -2.42 -8.63 2.28
C ALA A 217 -2.64 -8.40 3.78
N VAL A 218 -2.67 -7.16 4.18
CA VAL A 218 -2.98 -6.76 5.55
C VAL A 218 -4.33 -6.06 5.57
N VAL A 219 -5.25 -6.55 6.39
CA VAL A 219 -6.51 -5.88 6.67
C VAL A 219 -6.36 -5.10 7.97
N VAL A 220 -6.65 -3.81 7.93
CA VAL A 220 -6.62 -2.93 9.11
C VAL A 220 -8.01 -2.38 9.34
N ASP A 221 -8.55 -2.63 10.53
CA ASP A 221 -9.86 -2.14 10.94
C ASP A 221 -9.68 -1.01 11.96
N PHE A 222 -10.36 0.10 11.72
CA PHE A 222 -10.40 1.28 12.58
C PHE A 222 -11.77 1.43 13.22
N GLN A 223 -11.80 1.64 14.52
CA GLN A 223 -13.01 1.91 15.28
C GLN A 223 -12.72 2.97 16.35
N ALA A 224 -13.51 4.03 16.37
CA ALA A 224 -13.35 5.11 17.34
C ALA A 224 -13.32 4.59 18.78
N GLY A 225 -12.45 5.17 19.61
CA GLY A 225 -12.24 4.76 21.00
C GLY A 225 -11.52 3.43 21.21
N ARG A 226 -10.98 2.82 20.14
CA ARG A 226 -10.19 1.58 20.23
C ARG A 226 -8.91 1.70 19.39
N PRO A 227 -7.82 1.03 19.79
CA PRO A 227 -6.66 0.88 18.92
C PRO A 227 -7.05 0.17 17.60
N PRO A 228 -6.41 0.52 16.47
CA PRO A 228 -6.59 -0.22 15.22
C PRO A 228 -6.25 -1.70 15.40
N THR A 229 -6.96 -2.56 14.69
CA THR A 229 -6.64 -3.98 14.65
C THR A 229 -6.08 -4.38 13.30
N LEU A 230 -5.20 -5.38 13.29
CA LEU A 230 -4.54 -5.84 12.09
C LEU A 230 -4.70 -7.36 11.95
N ARG A 231 -5.02 -7.80 10.73
CA ARG A 231 -5.07 -9.21 10.36
C ARG A 231 -4.26 -9.40 9.07
N HIS A 232 -3.34 -10.35 9.07
CA HIS A 232 -2.70 -10.80 7.85
C HIS A 232 -3.61 -11.80 7.14
N TRP A 233 -3.81 -11.60 5.85
CA TRP A 233 -4.67 -12.42 5.01
C TRP A 233 -3.86 -13.04 3.89
N GLY A 234 -3.82 -14.38 3.81
CA GLY A 234 -3.25 -15.05 2.65
C GLY A 234 -4.09 -14.76 1.40
N VAL A 235 -3.49 -14.34 0.33
CA VAL A 235 -4.21 -14.01 -0.93
C VAL A 235 -4.94 -15.25 -1.50
N GLU A 236 -4.49 -16.46 -1.13
CA GLU A 236 -5.17 -17.72 -1.47
C GLU A 236 -6.32 -18.07 -0.51
N ASP A 237 -6.38 -17.43 0.66
CA ASP A 237 -7.43 -17.65 1.64
C ASP A 237 -8.70 -16.89 1.23
N LYS A 238 -9.46 -17.45 0.28
CA LYS A 238 -10.77 -16.89 -0.07
C LYS A 238 -11.65 -16.81 1.18
N PRO A 239 -12.35 -15.68 1.42
CA PRO A 239 -13.36 -15.62 2.45
C PRO A 239 -14.32 -16.79 2.23
N ARG A 240 -14.54 -17.61 3.26
CA ARG A 240 -15.58 -18.62 3.20
C ARG A 240 -16.89 -17.85 3.17
N THR A 241 -17.45 -17.65 1.99
CA THR A 241 -18.82 -17.18 1.84
C THR A 241 -19.70 -18.14 2.62
N GLN A 242 -20.23 -17.70 3.76
CA GLN A 242 -21.33 -18.38 4.40
C GLN A 242 -22.48 -18.30 3.41
N ARG A 243 -22.69 -19.37 2.65
CA ARG A 243 -23.92 -19.55 1.90
C ARG A 243 -25.05 -19.50 2.93
N ALA A 244 -25.80 -18.42 2.92
CA ALA A 244 -27.05 -18.36 3.63
C ALA A 244 -27.88 -19.55 3.12
N HIS A 245 -28.06 -20.55 3.96
CA HIS A 245 -29.02 -21.61 3.74
C HIS A 245 -30.40 -20.96 3.96
N SER A 246 -30.98 -20.50 2.84
CA SER A 246 -32.44 -20.26 2.81
C SER A 246 -33.13 -21.60 3.02
N ARG A 247 -33.76 -21.74 4.15
CA ARG A 247 -34.86 -22.69 4.38
C ARG A 247 -36.18 -21.95 4.25
#